data_73b1901307888956e5d744739498f47e
#
_entry.id   73b1901307888956e5d744739498f47e
#
_cell.length_a   1.000
_cell.length_b   1.000
_cell.length_c   1.000
_cell.angle_alpha   90.00
_cell.angle_beta   90.00
_cell.angle_gamma   90.00
#
_symmetry.space_group_name_H-M   'P 1'
#
loop_
_entity.id
_entity.type
_entity.pdbx_description
1 polymer ?
#
loop_
_entity_poly.entity_id
_entity_poly.type
_entity_poly.pdbx_seq_one_letter_code
_entity_poly.pdbx_strand_id
1 'polypeptide(L)'
;MSVIENVSRRGFLKGVAAAGALVLGAYYAPQILRRHESDHVRTDADNATLHPNVFVGVETDGTVWIVAHRSEMGTVIRTSLPLVVADELEADGKRVKIDQAIGDPRYGDQNTDGSHSMRSLF
;
A
#
# COMPACT_ATOMS: atom_id res chain seq x y z
N MET A 1 -4.79 55.68 10.18
CA MET A 1 -3.32 55.57 10.22
C MET A 1 -3.00 54.12 10.52
N SER A 2 -2.58 53.38 9.52
CA SER A 2 -2.16 51.97 9.69
C SER A 2 -0.72 51.98 10.20
N VAL A 3 -0.50 51.49 11.40
CA VAL A 3 0.82 51.30 11.98
C VAL A 3 1.46 50.11 11.24
N ILE A 4 2.48 50.35 10.44
CA ILE A 4 3.30 49.31 9.83
C ILE A 4 4.23 48.82 10.94
N GLU A 5 3.89 47.71 11.54
CA GLU A 5 4.72 47.03 12.52
C GLU A 5 5.93 46.42 11.82
N ASN A 6 7.11 46.88 12.15
CA ASN A 6 8.36 46.37 11.59
C ASN A 6 8.61 44.91 12.07
N VAL A 7 8.18 43.94 11.31
CA VAL A 7 8.46 42.55 11.59
C VAL A 7 9.97 42.31 11.44
N SER A 8 10.64 41.94 12.52
CA SER A 8 12.06 41.64 12.49
C SER A 8 12.33 40.45 11.55
N ARG A 9 13.46 40.46 10.81
CA ARG A 9 13.84 39.37 9.91
C ARG A 9 13.85 38.00 10.60
N ARG A 10 14.23 37.95 11.89
CA ARG A 10 14.17 36.73 12.71
C ARG A 10 12.75 36.28 13.01
N GLY A 11 11.82 37.23 13.27
CA GLY A 11 10.39 36.92 13.48
C GLY A 11 9.76 36.35 12.20
N PHE A 12 10.06 36.97 11.07
CA PHE A 12 9.59 36.48 9.76
C PHE A 12 10.07 35.04 9.45
N LEU A 13 11.37 34.76 9.63
CA LEU A 13 11.95 33.41 9.40
C LEU A 13 11.34 32.38 10.34
N LYS A 14 11.11 32.72 11.62
CA LYS A 14 10.44 31.79 12.54
C LYS A 14 8.99 31.53 12.14
N GLY A 15 8.26 32.55 11.66
CA GLY A 15 6.91 32.39 11.15
C GLY A 15 6.83 31.51 9.91
N VAL A 16 7.73 31.69 8.96
CA VAL A 16 7.82 30.86 7.74
C VAL A 16 8.17 29.41 8.09
N ALA A 17 9.12 29.20 9.01
CA ALA A 17 9.49 27.86 9.46
C ALA A 17 8.32 27.15 10.18
N ALA A 18 7.59 27.86 11.04
CA ALA A 18 6.42 27.32 11.74
C ALA A 18 5.27 26.98 10.76
N ALA A 19 4.99 27.87 9.81
CA ALA A 19 3.98 27.63 8.78
C ALA A 19 4.36 26.45 7.87
N GLY A 20 5.62 26.37 7.45
CA GLY A 20 6.14 25.25 6.67
C GLY A 20 6.03 23.92 7.41
N ALA A 21 6.40 23.88 8.69
CA ALA A 21 6.28 22.68 9.51
C ALA A 21 4.80 22.24 9.68
N LEU A 22 3.87 23.20 9.80
CA LEU A 22 2.45 22.89 9.92
C LEU A 22 1.87 22.32 8.62
N VAL A 23 2.25 22.89 7.47
CA VAL A 23 1.82 22.39 6.15
C VAL A 23 2.38 20.99 5.90
N LEU A 24 3.68 20.78 6.16
CA LEU A 24 4.30 19.46 6.03
C LEU A 24 3.68 18.47 7.01
N GLY A 25 3.45 18.85 8.26
CA GLY A 25 2.79 18.01 9.25
C GLY A 25 1.37 17.60 8.82
N ALA A 26 0.56 18.55 8.34
CA ALA A 26 -0.79 18.25 7.86
C ALA A 26 -0.79 17.36 6.61
N TYR A 27 0.22 17.48 5.74
CA TYR A 27 0.34 16.65 4.55
C TYR A 27 0.84 15.24 4.85
N TYR A 28 1.84 15.09 5.72
CA TYR A 28 2.48 13.79 6.00
C TYR A 28 1.85 13.03 7.17
N ALA A 29 1.24 13.70 8.15
CA ALA A 29 0.62 13.04 9.30
C ALA A 29 -0.43 11.97 8.90
N PRO A 30 -1.37 12.22 7.97
CA PRO A 30 -2.33 11.21 7.58
C PRO A 30 -1.68 10.03 6.83
N GLN A 31 -0.58 10.24 6.14
CA GLN A 31 0.17 9.16 5.47
C GLN A 31 0.92 8.29 6.47
N ILE A 32 1.50 8.89 7.50
CA ILE A 32 2.20 8.16 8.57
C ILE A 32 1.20 7.38 9.42
N LEU A 33 0.06 7.98 9.77
CA LEU A 33 -0.99 7.32 10.54
C LEU A 33 -1.61 6.15 9.76
N ARG A 34 -1.86 6.31 8.45
CA ARG A 34 -2.33 5.21 7.60
C ARG A 34 -1.31 4.09 7.45
N ARG A 35 -0.02 4.39 7.46
CA ARG A 35 1.05 3.38 7.43
C ARG A 35 1.07 2.51 8.69
N HIS A 36 0.72 3.08 9.84
CA HIS A 36 0.64 2.34 11.11
C HIS A 36 -0.64 1.48 11.22
N GLU A 37 -1.69 1.81 10.47
CA GLU A 37 -2.94 1.05 10.51
C GLU A 37 -2.92 -0.19 9.61
N SER A 38 -1.98 -0.28 8.67
CA SER A 38 -1.83 -1.42 7.75
C SER A 38 -1.00 -2.59 8.30
N ASP A 39 -0.30 -2.41 9.44
CA ASP A 39 0.53 -3.47 10.05
C ASP A 39 -0.25 -4.33 11.07
N HIS A 40 -1.52 -4.06 11.29
CA HIS A 40 -2.36 -4.95 12.09
C HIS A 40 -2.93 -6.03 11.18
N VAL A 41 -2.44 -7.25 11.35
CA VAL A 41 -3.15 -8.47 10.94
C VAL A 41 -4.60 -8.30 11.41
N ARG A 42 -5.50 -7.96 10.51
CA ARG A 42 -6.93 -7.88 10.80
C ARG A 42 -7.42 -9.30 11.06
N THR A 43 -7.45 -9.66 12.31
CA THR A 43 -8.24 -10.78 12.77
C THR A 43 -9.65 -10.22 12.98
N ASP A 44 -10.41 -10.07 11.89
CA ASP A 44 -11.83 -9.76 11.99
C ASP A 44 -12.50 -11.03 12.55
N ALA A 45 -12.89 -10.97 13.82
CA ALA A 45 -13.43 -12.10 14.58
C ALA A 45 -14.75 -12.67 14.03
N ASP A 46 -15.40 -11.99 13.09
CA ASP A 46 -16.67 -12.40 12.47
C ASP A 46 -16.52 -13.07 11.09
N ASN A 47 -15.36 -12.94 10.45
CA ASN A 47 -14.97 -13.76 9.29
C ASN A 47 -13.49 -14.11 9.51
N ALA A 48 -13.23 -15.29 10.05
CA ALA A 48 -11.89 -15.75 10.38
C ALA A 48 -11.02 -15.89 9.13
N THR A 49 -10.59 -14.76 8.58
CA THR A 49 -9.69 -14.66 7.44
C THR A 49 -8.27 -14.50 7.95
N LEU A 50 -7.42 -15.45 7.66
CA LEU A 50 -6.01 -15.38 7.96
C LEU A 50 -5.32 -14.54 6.86
N HIS A 51 -4.71 -13.43 7.22
CA HIS A 51 -3.90 -12.60 6.33
C HIS A 51 -2.43 -12.69 6.72
N PRO A 52 -1.66 -13.65 6.18
CA PRO A 52 -0.24 -13.78 6.49
C PRO A 52 0.58 -12.56 6.01
N ASN A 53 0.10 -11.85 5.00
CA ASN A 53 0.66 -10.60 4.50
C ASN A 53 -0.40 -9.79 3.74
N VAL A 54 -0.02 -8.63 3.18
CA VAL A 54 -0.93 -7.75 2.43
C VAL A 54 -1.38 -8.30 1.08
N PHE A 55 -0.74 -9.36 0.58
CA PHE A 55 -0.99 -9.92 -0.75
C PHE A 55 -1.84 -11.18 -0.72
N VAL A 56 -1.92 -11.86 0.42
CA VAL A 56 -2.60 -13.16 0.54
C VAL A 56 -3.53 -13.17 1.73
N GLY A 57 -4.75 -13.66 1.51
CA GLY A 57 -5.74 -13.93 2.56
C GLY A 57 -6.32 -15.33 2.38
N VAL A 58 -6.58 -16.03 3.48
CA VAL A 58 -7.21 -17.35 3.50
C VAL A 58 -8.44 -17.32 4.39
N GLU A 59 -9.58 -17.57 3.81
CA GLU A 59 -10.85 -17.65 4.54
C GLU A 59 -11.06 -19.04 5.17
N THR A 60 -11.90 -19.13 6.18
CA THR A 60 -12.18 -20.38 6.88
C THR A 60 -12.86 -21.45 6.03
N ASP A 61 -13.52 -21.05 4.95
CA ASP A 61 -14.11 -21.95 3.98
C ASP A 61 -13.11 -22.53 2.98
N GLY A 62 -11.83 -22.09 3.06
CA GLY A 62 -10.74 -22.45 2.16
C GLY A 62 -10.66 -21.61 0.90
N THR A 63 -11.38 -20.49 0.83
CA THR A 63 -11.19 -19.50 -0.24
C THR A 63 -9.86 -18.76 -0.03
N VAL A 64 -9.06 -18.66 -1.06
CA VAL A 64 -7.78 -17.96 -1.06
C VAL A 64 -7.88 -16.68 -1.90
N TRP A 65 -7.60 -15.55 -1.28
CA TRP A 65 -7.50 -14.25 -1.95
C TRP A 65 -6.05 -13.94 -2.24
N ILE A 66 -5.75 -13.56 -3.48
CA ILE A 66 -4.40 -13.18 -3.90
C ILE A 66 -4.45 -11.84 -4.60
N VAL A 67 -3.68 -10.89 -4.10
CA VAL A 67 -3.58 -9.56 -4.70
C VAL A 67 -2.46 -9.55 -5.72
N ALA A 68 -2.81 -9.45 -7.00
CA ALA A 68 -1.85 -9.23 -8.08
C ALA A 68 -1.40 -7.77 -8.07
N HIS A 69 -0.25 -7.49 -7.47
CA HIS A 69 0.21 -6.11 -7.27
C HIS A 69 0.91 -5.50 -8.49
N ARG A 70 1.32 -6.29 -9.46
CA ARG A 70 2.00 -5.80 -10.68
C ARG A 70 1.02 -5.36 -11.75
N SER A 71 1.36 -4.29 -12.46
CA SER A 71 0.57 -3.77 -13.58
C SER A 71 0.54 -4.77 -14.74
N GLU A 72 -0.63 -5.04 -15.29
CA GLU A 72 -0.77 -5.87 -16.48
C GLU A 72 -0.50 -5.03 -17.74
N MET A 73 0.49 -5.45 -18.50
CA MET A 73 0.92 -4.79 -19.74
C MET A 73 1.00 -5.79 -20.92
N GLY A 74 0.17 -6.83 -20.91
CA GLY A 74 0.20 -7.91 -21.89
C GLY A 74 1.21 -9.01 -21.57
N THR A 75 1.79 -8.99 -20.37
CA THR A 75 2.77 -9.98 -19.87
C THR A 75 2.12 -11.17 -19.17
N VAL A 76 0.82 -11.14 -18.98
CA VAL A 76 0.02 -12.14 -18.23
C VAL A 76 0.41 -12.23 -16.75
N ILE A 77 1.16 -11.25 -16.23
CA ILE A 77 1.65 -11.26 -14.83
C ILE A 77 0.49 -11.27 -13.83
N ARG A 78 -0.63 -10.65 -14.16
CA ARG A 78 -1.85 -10.63 -13.34
C ARG A 78 -2.42 -12.02 -13.08
N THR A 79 -2.19 -12.96 -13.97
CA THR A 79 -2.68 -14.34 -13.85
C THR A 79 -1.57 -15.29 -13.42
N SER A 80 -0.38 -15.18 -14.00
CA SER A 80 0.73 -16.09 -13.74
C SER A 80 1.25 -15.99 -12.31
N LEU A 81 1.39 -14.80 -11.75
CA LEU A 81 1.87 -14.63 -10.37
C LEU A 81 0.89 -15.23 -9.33
N PRO A 82 -0.42 -14.93 -9.37
CA PRO A 82 -1.37 -15.59 -8.47
C PRO A 82 -1.46 -17.10 -8.65
N LEU A 83 -1.26 -17.60 -9.88
CA LEU A 83 -1.27 -19.04 -10.14
C LEU A 83 -0.12 -19.73 -9.42
N VAL A 84 1.10 -19.18 -9.48
CA VAL A 84 2.26 -19.70 -8.75
C VAL A 84 2.02 -19.68 -7.25
N VAL A 85 1.49 -18.59 -6.72
CA VAL A 85 1.17 -18.50 -5.28
C VAL A 85 0.10 -19.51 -4.87
N ALA A 86 -0.92 -19.71 -5.68
CA ALA A 86 -1.97 -20.69 -5.43
C ALA A 86 -1.45 -22.13 -5.45
N ASP A 87 -0.53 -22.43 -6.36
CA ASP A 87 0.13 -23.74 -6.48
C ASP A 87 1.00 -24.05 -5.25
N GLU A 88 1.82 -23.09 -4.82
CA GLU A 88 2.64 -23.20 -3.60
C GLU A 88 1.81 -23.34 -2.31
N LEU A 89 0.59 -22.81 -2.30
CA LEU A 89 -0.35 -22.94 -1.20
C LEU A 89 -1.18 -24.24 -1.28
N GLU A 90 -1.00 -25.05 -2.32
CA GLU A 90 -1.86 -26.22 -2.62
C GLU A 90 -3.36 -25.86 -2.66
N ALA A 91 -3.69 -24.64 -3.10
CA ALA A 91 -5.04 -24.13 -3.11
C ALA A 91 -5.87 -24.71 -4.26
N ASP A 92 -7.13 -25.05 -3.97
CA ASP A 92 -8.07 -25.41 -5.05
C ASP A 92 -8.32 -24.19 -5.96
N GLY A 93 -7.90 -24.27 -7.22
CA GLY A 93 -8.02 -23.19 -8.20
C GLY A 93 -9.45 -22.65 -8.38
N LYS A 94 -10.48 -23.43 -8.04
CA LYS A 94 -11.88 -22.97 -8.03
C LYS A 94 -12.21 -22.04 -6.87
N ARG A 95 -11.38 -22.03 -5.83
CA ARG A 95 -11.50 -21.22 -4.63
C ARG A 95 -10.50 -20.09 -4.56
N VAL A 96 -9.71 -19.91 -5.61
CA VAL A 96 -8.77 -18.78 -5.70
C VAL A 96 -9.48 -17.58 -6.30
N LYS A 97 -9.42 -16.46 -5.58
CA LYS A 97 -9.91 -15.16 -6.02
C LYS A 97 -8.74 -14.21 -6.19
N ILE A 98 -8.68 -13.56 -7.34
CA ILE A 98 -7.60 -12.64 -7.68
C ILE A 98 -8.14 -11.22 -7.63
N ASP A 99 -7.50 -10.37 -6.84
CA ASP A 99 -7.73 -8.95 -6.80
C ASP A 99 -6.54 -8.19 -7.36
N GLN A 100 -6.71 -6.93 -7.74
CA GLN A 100 -5.65 -6.10 -8.29
C GLN A 100 -5.37 -4.88 -7.41
N ALA A 101 -4.10 -4.66 -7.14
CA ALA A 101 -3.62 -3.51 -6.39
C ALA A 101 -3.66 -2.24 -7.26
N ILE A 102 -4.79 -1.59 -7.39
CA ILE A 102 -5.03 -0.44 -8.27
C ILE A 102 -4.28 0.81 -7.77
N GLY A 103 -2.95 0.82 -7.93
CA GLY A 103 -2.09 1.95 -7.53
C GLY A 103 -2.02 2.21 -6.02
N ASP A 104 -2.53 1.32 -5.18
CA ASP A 104 -2.50 1.48 -3.73
C ASP A 104 -1.07 1.33 -3.20
N PRO A 105 -0.51 2.36 -2.54
CA PRO A 105 0.88 2.36 -2.08
C PRO A 105 1.21 1.30 -1.03
N ARG A 106 0.23 0.69 -0.35
CA ARG A 106 0.45 -0.42 0.59
C ARG A 106 1.07 -1.66 -0.07
N TYR A 107 0.89 -1.81 -1.39
CA TYR A 107 1.44 -2.92 -2.16
C TYR A 107 2.83 -2.64 -2.74
N GLY A 108 3.43 -1.51 -2.42
CA GLY A 108 4.77 -1.13 -2.87
C GLY A 108 4.85 -0.81 -4.36
N ASP A 109 6.00 -1.13 -4.97
CA ASP A 109 6.23 -0.91 -6.39
C ASP A 109 5.40 -1.87 -7.25
N GLN A 110 4.55 -1.32 -8.13
CA GLN A 110 3.63 -2.06 -8.99
C GLN A 110 4.07 -2.08 -10.47
N ASN A 111 5.30 -1.65 -10.73
CA ASN A 111 5.82 -1.54 -12.08
C ASN A 111 6.25 -2.89 -12.66
N THR A 112 5.98 -3.11 -13.96
CA THR A 112 6.33 -4.35 -14.70
C THR A 112 7.29 -4.11 -15.86
N ASP A 113 7.80 -2.89 -16.04
CA ASP A 113 8.72 -2.58 -17.13
C ASP A 113 10.08 -3.31 -17.01
N GLY A 114 10.80 -3.40 -18.11
CA GLY A 114 12.17 -3.91 -18.16
C GLY A 114 12.36 -5.32 -17.61
N SER A 115 11.35 -6.17 -17.65
CA SER A 115 11.37 -7.52 -17.04
C SER A 115 11.63 -7.50 -15.53
N HIS A 116 11.18 -6.44 -14.86
CA HIS A 116 11.43 -6.21 -13.44
C HIS A 116 10.93 -7.36 -12.57
N SER A 117 9.73 -7.89 -12.86
CA SER A 117 9.14 -9.00 -12.11
C SER A 117 10.01 -10.26 -12.16
N MET A 118 10.56 -10.60 -13.32
CA MET A 118 11.44 -11.76 -13.47
C MET A 118 12.76 -11.62 -12.73
N ARG A 119 13.29 -10.40 -12.63
CA ARG A 119 14.59 -10.16 -11.97
C ARG A 119 14.49 -9.98 -10.46
N SER A 120 13.30 -9.65 -9.94
CA SER A 120 13.12 -9.28 -8.54
C SER A 120 12.33 -10.30 -7.72
N LEU A 121 11.59 -11.21 -8.37
CA LEU A 121 10.68 -12.14 -7.72
C LEU A 121 11.10 -13.61 -7.84
N PHE A 122 12.14 -13.90 -8.62
CA PHE A 122 12.68 -15.26 -8.81
C PHE A 122 14.18 -15.31 -8.54
#